data_3be023413746880059e57ace3d170854
#
_entry.id   3be023413746880059e57ace3d170854
#
_cell.length_a   1.000
_cell.length_b   1.000
_cell.length_c   1.000
_cell.angle_alpha   90.00
_cell.angle_beta   90.00
_cell.angle_gamma   90.00
#
_symmetry.space_group_name_H-M   'P 1'
#
loop_
_entity.id
_entity.type
_entity.pdbx_description
1 polymer ?
#
loop_
_entity_poly.entity_id
_entity_poly.type
_entity_poly.pdbx_seq_one_letter_code
_entity_poly.pdbx_strand_id
1 'polypeptide(L)'
;QWKSYDWSLLLKAIIPTLIIAVGAGLTIPFINLFFFHNFQVDSTGFAVIGGIASVLVAVLALLVPNVKNKLGFKKGITYTQTTAVIALIALATTEFFTQYLWAFPIAVLCFWIRTPLMNMAAPMTSELTMNYVGKKNQEMLSAIMAAIWSGSWFFSSQIFRFLKSEGLPYAYIFYITAALYAFGVFMYYLLILDYEKERKSV
;
A
#
# COMPACT_ATOMS: atom_id res chain seq x y z
N GLN A 1 -15.31 16.14 24.86
CA GLN A 1 -15.39 15.78 23.41
C GLN A 1 -14.84 14.38 23.08
N TRP A 2 -13.75 13.92 23.72
CA TRP A 2 -13.13 12.60 23.47
C TRP A 2 -14.04 11.38 23.80
N LYS A 3 -14.98 11.54 24.72
CA LYS A 3 -15.92 10.48 25.13
C LYS A 3 -17.10 10.27 24.17
N SER A 4 -17.22 11.13 23.15
CA SER A 4 -18.36 11.06 22.22
C SER A 4 -18.11 10.17 21.00
N TYR A 5 -16.85 9.75 20.75
CA TYR A 5 -16.46 8.92 19.61
C TYR A 5 -16.54 7.44 19.93
N ASP A 6 -16.89 6.63 18.92
CA ASP A 6 -16.87 5.18 19.05
C ASP A 6 -15.46 4.65 18.71
N TRP A 7 -14.65 4.50 19.76
CA TRP A 7 -13.27 4.04 19.64
C TRP A 7 -13.14 2.61 19.12
N SER A 8 -14.15 1.75 19.32
CA SER A 8 -14.14 0.38 18.80
C SER A 8 -14.18 0.39 17.26
N LEU A 9 -15.09 1.17 16.68
CA LEU A 9 -15.19 1.33 15.23
C LEU A 9 -13.95 2.02 14.65
N LEU A 10 -13.46 3.07 15.32
CA LEU A 10 -12.26 3.79 14.88
C LEU A 10 -11.05 2.87 14.85
N LEU A 11 -10.78 2.09 15.89
CA LEU A 11 -9.63 1.18 15.94
C LEU A 11 -9.69 0.11 14.86
N LYS A 12 -10.86 -0.47 14.60
CA LYS A 12 -11.03 -1.44 13.52
C LYS A 12 -10.69 -0.86 12.13
N ALA A 13 -11.02 0.40 11.89
CA ALA A 13 -10.69 1.09 10.64
C ALA A 13 -9.21 1.54 10.57
N ILE A 14 -8.62 1.93 11.71
CA ILE A 14 -7.27 2.49 11.82
C ILE A 14 -6.19 1.39 11.67
N ILE A 15 -6.37 0.24 12.33
CA ILE A 15 -5.33 -0.80 12.40
C ILE A 15 -4.86 -1.26 11.02
N PRO A 16 -5.72 -1.64 10.07
CA PRO A 16 -5.25 -2.06 8.75
C PRO A 16 -4.50 -0.95 8.00
N THR A 17 -4.95 0.30 8.12
CA THR A 17 -4.28 1.45 7.52
C THR A 17 -2.90 1.69 8.14
N LEU A 18 -2.77 1.59 9.46
CA LEU A 18 -1.49 1.73 10.16
C LEU A 18 -0.47 0.68 9.68
N ILE A 19 -0.89 -0.57 9.57
CA ILE A 19 -0.02 -1.67 9.11
C ILE A 19 0.45 -1.41 7.68
N ILE A 20 -0.44 -1.02 6.79
CA ILE A 20 -0.09 -0.69 5.40
C ILE A 20 0.81 0.55 5.33
N ALA A 21 0.55 1.59 6.12
CA ALA A 21 1.35 2.81 6.14
C ALA A 21 2.78 2.55 6.62
N VAL A 22 2.97 1.72 7.65
CA VAL A 22 4.31 1.29 8.11
C VAL A 22 5.03 0.52 7.01
N GLY A 23 4.38 -0.44 6.38
CA GLY A 23 4.93 -1.18 5.24
C GLY A 23 5.30 -0.27 4.07
N ALA A 24 4.43 0.68 3.73
CA ALA A 24 4.68 1.66 2.67
C ALA A 24 5.93 2.51 2.96
N GLY A 25 6.10 2.96 4.20
CA GLY A 25 7.26 3.73 4.62
C GLY A 25 8.59 2.97 4.56
N LEU A 26 8.57 1.64 4.66
CA LEU A 26 9.75 0.79 4.49
C LEU A 26 10.16 0.59 3.03
N THR A 27 9.28 0.84 2.08
CA THR A 27 9.52 0.51 0.66
C THR A 27 9.48 1.75 -0.23
N ILE A 28 8.40 2.53 -0.19
CA ILE A 28 8.14 3.59 -1.19
C ILE A 28 9.28 4.61 -1.27
N PRO A 29 9.80 5.17 -0.16
CA PRO A 29 10.88 6.16 -0.21
C PRO A 29 12.21 5.59 -0.72
N PHE A 30 12.35 4.26 -0.75
CA PHE A 30 13.61 3.58 -1.01
C PHE A 30 13.64 2.76 -2.30
N ILE A 31 12.56 2.77 -3.08
CA ILE A 31 12.51 2.06 -4.37
C ILE A 31 13.55 2.61 -5.36
N ASN A 32 13.79 3.91 -5.36
CA ASN A 32 14.85 4.51 -6.19
C ASN A 32 16.24 3.96 -5.82
N LEU A 33 16.52 3.78 -4.54
CA LEU A 33 17.79 3.19 -4.07
C LEU A 33 17.89 1.71 -4.46
N PHE A 34 16.79 0.97 -4.43
CA PHE A 34 16.73 -0.40 -4.94
C PHE A 34 17.15 -0.46 -6.42
N PHE A 35 16.58 0.37 -7.28
CA PHE A 35 16.94 0.43 -8.69
C PHE A 35 18.38 0.91 -8.91
N PHE A 36 18.82 1.89 -8.14
CA PHE A 36 20.19 2.40 -8.23
C PHE A 36 21.23 1.33 -7.86
N HIS A 37 21.10 0.67 -6.71
CA HIS A 37 22.09 -0.28 -6.24
C HIS A 37 22.09 -1.61 -7.03
N ASN A 38 20.91 -2.08 -7.43
CA ASN A 38 20.79 -3.38 -8.09
C ASN A 38 20.94 -3.32 -9.61
N PHE A 39 20.52 -2.23 -10.24
CA PHE A 39 20.47 -2.10 -11.69
C PHE A 39 21.21 -0.87 -12.24
N GLN A 40 21.93 -0.13 -11.40
CA GLN A 40 22.69 1.06 -11.77
C GLN A 40 21.82 2.15 -12.44
N VAL A 41 20.54 2.22 -12.09
CA VAL A 41 19.62 3.22 -12.59
C VAL A 41 19.87 4.53 -11.86
N ASP A 42 20.33 5.54 -12.56
CA ASP A 42 20.53 6.88 -12.00
C ASP A 42 19.20 7.62 -11.74
N SER A 43 19.29 8.79 -11.12
CA SER A 43 18.10 9.58 -10.78
C SER A 43 17.29 9.98 -12.02
N THR A 44 17.92 10.21 -13.15
CA THR A 44 17.25 10.56 -14.42
C THR A 44 16.49 9.36 -14.98
N GLY A 45 17.13 8.19 -15.01
CA GLY A 45 16.50 6.94 -15.43
C GLY A 45 15.32 6.58 -14.54
N PHE A 46 15.48 6.72 -13.21
CA PHE A 46 14.38 6.45 -12.28
C PHE A 46 13.24 7.48 -12.42
N ALA A 47 13.55 8.75 -12.72
CA ALA A 47 12.51 9.75 -12.99
C ALA A 47 11.64 9.38 -14.21
N VAL A 48 12.22 8.79 -15.26
CA VAL A 48 11.47 8.29 -16.41
C VAL A 48 10.57 7.11 -16.00
N ILE A 49 11.13 6.12 -15.28
CA ILE A 49 10.38 4.95 -14.79
C ILE A 49 9.22 5.40 -13.90
N GLY A 50 9.48 6.32 -12.97
CA GLY A 50 8.48 6.88 -12.05
C GLY A 50 7.44 7.75 -12.76
N GLY A 51 7.87 8.52 -13.78
CA GLY A 51 6.96 9.30 -14.62
C GLY A 51 5.95 8.43 -15.36
N ILE A 52 6.38 7.33 -15.95
CA ILE A 52 5.48 6.36 -16.58
C ILE A 52 4.54 5.75 -15.54
N ALA A 53 5.04 5.37 -14.36
CA ALA A 53 4.21 4.87 -13.27
C ALA A 53 3.12 5.89 -12.88
N SER A 54 3.47 7.19 -12.81
CA SER A 54 2.52 8.25 -12.49
C SER A 54 1.41 8.40 -13.54
N VAL A 55 1.74 8.27 -14.82
CA VAL A 55 0.74 8.25 -15.91
C VAL A 55 -0.18 7.04 -15.76
N LEU A 56 0.37 5.85 -15.48
CA LEU A 56 -0.43 4.64 -15.23
C LEU A 56 -1.35 4.81 -14.01
N VAL A 57 -0.87 5.44 -12.94
CA VAL A 57 -1.70 5.78 -11.76
C VAL A 57 -2.87 6.68 -12.18
N ALA A 58 -2.61 7.73 -12.94
CA ALA A 58 -3.66 8.65 -13.40
C ALA A 58 -4.69 7.94 -14.27
N VAL A 59 -4.26 7.11 -15.22
CA VAL A 59 -5.16 6.33 -16.10
C VAL A 59 -6.01 5.36 -15.28
N LEU A 60 -5.40 4.59 -14.37
CA LEU A 60 -6.14 3.62 -13.55
C LEU A 60 -7.04 4.30 -12.51
N ALA A 61 -6.71 5.50 -12.05
CA ALA A 61 -7.58 6.28 -11.17
C ALA A 61 -8.95 6.57 -11.82
N LEU A 62 -8.99 6.80 -13.12
CA LEU A 62 -10.25 6.98 -13.86
C LEU A 62 -11.13 5.71 -13.90
N LEU A 63 -10.52 4.55 -13.70
CA LEU A 63 -11.22 3.26 -13.70
C LEU A 63 -11.76 2.87 -12.31
N VAL A 64 -11.33 3.55 -11.24
CA VAL A 64 -11.75 3.24 -9.85
C VAL A 64 -13.27 3.16 -9.69
N PRO A 65 -14.08 4.14 -10.16
CA PRO A 65 -15.53 4.06 -10.03
C PRO A 65 -16.11 2.82 -10.73
N ASN A 66 -15.60 2.49 -11.92
CA ASN A 66 -16.06 1.32 -12.68
C ASN A 66 -15.72 0.01 -11.98
N VAL A 67 -14.52 -0.11 -11.44
CA VAL A 67 -14.07 -1.27 -10.66
C VAL A 67 -14.90 -1.44 -9.41
N LYS A 68 -15.12 -0.36 -8.65
CA LYS A 68 -15.96 -0.37 -7.46
C LYS A 68 -17.40 -0.76 -7.78
N ASN A 69 -18.00 -0.20 -8.84
CA ASN A 69 -19.38 -0.47 -9.22
C ASN A 69 -19.57 -1.92 -9.68
N LYS A 70 -18.60 -2.49 -10.41
CA LYS A 70 -18.69 -3.86 -10.94
C LYS A 70 -18.29 -4.92 -9.91
N LEU A 71 -17.26 -4.68 -9.11
CA LEU A 71 -16.66 -5.68 -8.22
C LEU A 71 -17.04 -5.47 -6.75
N GLY A 72 -17.53 -4.28 -6.38
CA GLY A 72 -17.75 -3.89 -4.99
C GLY A 72 -16.44 -3.69 -4.21
N PHE A 73 -16.54 -3.30 -2.94
CA PHE A 73 -15.37 -3.13 -2.07
C PHE A 73 -14.58 -4.42 -1.88
N LYS A 74 -15.27 -5.53 -1.63
CA LYS A 74 -14.64 -6.82 -1.32
C LYS A 74 -13.67 -7.26 -2.41
N LYS A 75 -14.16 -7.44 -3.63
CA LYS A 75 -13.33 -7.89 -4.76
C LYS A 75 -12.40 -6.78 -5.24
N GLY A 76 -12.87 -5.54 -5.31
CA GLY A 76 -12.10 -4.39 -5.79
C GLY A 76 -10.84 -4.17 -4.94
N ILE A 77 -10.97 -4.06 -3.62
CA ILE A 77 -9.83 -3.87 -2.71
C ILE A 77 -8.95 -5.12 -2.66
N THR A 78 -9.53 -6.30 -2.46
CA THR A 78 -8.77 -7.53 -2.29
C THR A 78 -7.94 -7.84 -3.54
N TYR A 79 -8.52 -7.77 -4.74
CA TYR A 79 -7.79 -8.10 -5.96
C TYR A 79 -6.70 -7.09 -6.30
N THR A 80 -6.98 -5.79 -6.19
CA THR A 80 -5.98 -4.76 -6.49
C THR A 80 -4.79 -4.84 -5.52
N GLN A 81 -5.06 -4.94 -4.23
CA GLN A 81 -4.00 -5.01 -3.22
C GLN A 81 -3.23 -6.33 -3.27
N THR A 82 -3.90 -7.48 -3.43
CA THR A 82 -3.22 -8.78 -3.52
C THR A 82 -2.32 -8.85 -4.75
N THR A 83 -2.78 -8.38 -5.90
CA THR A 83 -1.95 -8.32 -7.11
C THR A 83 -0.75 -7.39 -6.92
N ALA A 84 -0.94 -6.26 -6.26
CA ALA A 84 0.16 -5.35 -5.93
C ALA A 84 1.18 -5.97 -4.97
N VAL A 85 0.73 -6.77 -3.98
CA VAL A 85 1.63 -7.52 -3.07
C VAL A 85 2.45 -8.56 -3.85
N ILE A 86 1.82 -9.31 -4.73
CA ILE A 86 2.52 -10.29 -5.59
C ILE A 86 3.57 -9.57 -6.46
N ALA A 87 3.20 -8.44 -7.07
CA ALA A 87 4.13 -7.64 -7.87
C ALA A 87 5.31 -7.11 -7.03
N LEU A 88 5.07 -6.72 -5.76
CA LEU A 88 6.13 -6.30 -4.85
C LEU A 88 7.09 -7.45 -4.51
N ILE A 89 6.57 -8.64 -4.26
CA ILE A 89 7.39 -9.84 -4.00
C ILE A 89 8.26 -10.16 -5.24
N ALA A 90 7.67 -10.13 -6.43
CA ALA A 90 8.40 -10.36 -7.68
C ALA A 90 9.48 -9.28 -7.90
N LEU A 91 9.15 -8.00 -7.66
CA LEU A 91 10.12 -6.89 -7.72
C LEU A 91 11.30 -7.14 -6.78
N ALA A 92 11.03 -7.44 -5.51
CA ALA A 92 12.05 -7.72 -4.51
C ALA A 92 12.94 -8.88 -4.91
N THR A 93 12.36 -9.94 -5.44
CA THR A 93 13.07 -11.16 -5.86
C THR A 93 14.07 -10.89 -6.99
N THR A 94 13.85 -9.88 -7.83
CA THR A 94 14.79 -9.53 -8.92
C THR A 94 16.18 -9.13 -8.41
N GLU A 95 16.33 -8.72 -7.15
CA GLU A 95 17.62 -8.44 -6.53
C GLU A 95 18.59 -9.62 -6.57
N PHE A 96 18.08 -10.84 -6.47
CA PHE A 96 18.89 -12.06 -6.50
C PHE A 96 19.26 -12.53 -7.92
N PHE A 97 18.74 -11.88 -8.95
CA PHE A 97 18.91 -12.23 -10.35
C PHE A 97 19.50 -11.11 -11.19
N THR A 98 20.17 -10.15 -10.57
CA THR A 98 20.74 -8.96 -11.24
C THR A 98 21.76 -9.30 -12.32
N GLN A 99 22.38 -10.49 -12.29
CA GLN A 99 23.29 -10.99 -13.31
C GLN A 99 22.59 -11.33 -14.65
N TYR A 100 21.26 -11.46 -14.63
CA TYR A 100 20.50 -11.80 -15.83
C TYR A 100 19.88 -10.54 -16.47
N LEU A 101 19.98 -10.43 -17.79
CA LEU A 101 19.45 -9.28 -18.53
C LEU A 101 17.93 -9.07 -18.40
N TRP A 102 17.19 -10.13 -18.13
CA TRP A 102 15.73 -10.07 -17.95
C TRP A 102 15.31 -9.51 -16.58
N ALA A 103 16.19 -9.47 -15.59
CA ALA A 103 15.83 -9.06 -14.23
C ALA A 103 15.39 -7.58 -14.17
N PHE A 104 16.09 -6.69 -14.86
CA PHE A 104 15.74 -5.28 -14.89
C PHE A 104 14.38 -4.99 -15.54
N PRO A 105 14.07 -5.47 -16.76
CA PRO A 105 12.73 -5.30 -17.35
C PRO A 105 11.61 -5.84 -16.47
N ILE A 106 11.81 -6.98 -15.82
CA ILE A 106 10.82 -7.55 -14.89
C ILE A 106 10.65 -6.66 -13.67
N ALA A 107 11.73 -6.13 -13.09
CA ALA A 107 11.65 -5.20 -11.98
C ALA A 107 10.84 -3.94 -12.33
N VAL A 108 11.09 -3.35 -13.49
CA VAL A 108 10.34 -2.20 -14.00
C VAL A 108 8.86 -2.54 -14.20
N LEU A 109 8.57 -3.68 -14.83
CA LEU A 109 7.19 -4.13 -15.05
C LEU A 109 6.45 -4.34 -13.72
N CYS A 110 7.08 -5.00 -12.75
CA CYS A 110 6.50 -5.21 -11.43
C CYS A 110 6.22 -3.89 -10.71
N PHE A 111 7.12 -2.91 -10.82
CA PHE A 111 6.92 -1.57 -10.28
C PHE A 111 5.74 -0.85 -10.94
N TRP A 112 5.59 -0.97 -12.26
CA TRP A 112 4.48 -0.39 -13.02
C TRP A 112 3.14 -1.09 -12.78
N ILE A 113 3.13 -2.32 -12.34
CA ILE A 113 1.92 -3.05 -11.92
C ILE A 113 1.58 -2.67 -10.46
N ARG A 114 2.55 -2.77 -9.56
CA ARG A 114 2.34 -2.56 -8.13
C ARG A 114 1.84 -1.15 -7.82
N THR A 115 2.51 -0.14 -8.37
CA THR A 115 2.27 1.26 -8.00
C THR A 115 0.86 1.73 -8.37
N PRO A 116 0.37 1.56 -9.60
CA PRO A 116 -1.00 1.95 -9.94
C PRO A 116 -2.06 1.17 -9.19
N LEU A 117 -1.88 -0.14 -8.97
CA LEU A 117 -2.87 -0.96 -8.27
C LEU A 117 -3.02 -0.57 -6.80
N MET A 118 -1.92 -0.25 -6.10
CA MET A 118 -1.99 0.24 -4.73
C MET A 118 -2.67 1.61 -4.66
N ASN A 119 -2.37 2.50 -5.61
CA ASN A 119 -3.03 3.80 -5.69
C ASN A 119 -4.52 3.70 -6.08
N MET A 120 -4.91 2.69 -6.87
CA MET A 120 -6.31 2.39 -7.19
C MET A 120 -7.08 1.91 -5.95
N ALA A 121 -6.44 1.13 -5.07
CA ALA A 121 -7.06 0.65 -3.84
C ALA A 121 -7.29 1.77 -2.81
N ALA A 122 -6.45 2.80 -2.77
CA ALA A 122 -6.47 3.85 -1.76
C ALA A 122 -7.83 4.59 -1.65
N PRO A 123 -8.46 5.10 -2.72
CA PRO A 123 -9.77 5.75 -2.60
C PRO A 123 -10.87 4.77 -2.18
N MET A 124 -10.81 3.51 -2.60
CA MET A 124 -11.77 2.50 -2.18
C MET A 124 -11.66 2.17 -0.68
N THR A 125 -10.45 2.03 -0.15
CA THR A 125 -10.22 1.80 1.29
C THR A 125 -10.60 3.02 2.12
N SER A 126 -10.32 4.22 1.63
CA SER A 126 -10.73 5.47 2.29
C SER A 126 -12.26 5.59 2.37
N GLU A 127 -12.96 5.36 1.28
CA GLU A 127 -14.43 5.38 1.26
C GLU A 127 -15.03 4.30 2.17
N LEU A 128 -14.48 3.09 2.13
CA LEU A 128 -14.92 1.99 2.99
C LEU A 128 -14.82 2.37 4.47
N THR A 129 -13.64 2.85 4.90
CA THR A 129 -13.39 3.20 6.30
C THR A 129 -14.24 4.37 6.78
N MET A 130 -14.45 5.39 5.93
CA MET A 130 -15.34 6.50 6.23
C MET A 130 -16.80 6.07 6.39
N ASN A 131 -17.27 5.18 5.52
CA ASN A 131 -18.63 4.63 5.61
C ASN A 131 -18.79 3.71 6.82
N TYR A 132 -17.76 2.94 7.16
CA TYR A 132 -17.77 2.01 8.30
C TYR A 132 -17.90 2.73 9.63
N VAL A 133 -17.13 3.79 9.85
CA VAL A 133 -17.16 4.51 11.15
C VAL A 133 -18.37 5.45 11.30
N GLY A 134 -19.07 5.75 10.23
CA GLY A 134 -20.24 6.63 10.23
C GLY A 134 -19.91 8.12 10.40
N LYS A 135 -20.84 8.98 10.04
CA LYS A 135 -20.65 10.44 9.96
C LYS A 135 -20.07 11.07 11.23
N LYS A 136 -20.50 10.60 12.41
CA LYS A 136 -20.05 11.12 13.70
C LYS A 136 -18.54 10.98 13.94
N ASN A 137 -17.93 9.94 13.39
CA ASN A 137 -16.52 9.58 13.65
C ASN A 137 -15.58 9.99 12.52
N GLN A 138 -16.10 10.49 11.38
CA GLN A 138 -15.29 10.75 10.17
C GLN A 138 -14.20 11.81 10.37
N GLU A 139 -14.49 12.89 11.12
CA GLU A 139 -13.52 13.96 11.39
C GLU A 139 -12.32 13.40 12.17
N MET A 140 -12.60 12.64 13.23
CA MET A 140 -11.57 12.02 14.07
C MET A 140 -10.78 10.99 13.26
N LEU A 141 -11.45 10.15 12.45
CA LEU A 141 -10.78 9.20 11.57
C LEU A 141 -9.83 9.90 10.60
N SER A 142 -10.29 10.96 9.93
CA SER A 142 -9.48 11.72 8.97
C SER A 142 -8.21 12.29 9.61
N ALA A 143 -8.33 12.88 10.80
CA ALA A 143 -7.20 13.44 11.54
C ALA A 143 -6.17 12.35 11.91
N ILE A 144 -6.66 11.21 12.42
CA ILE A 144 -5.79 10.08 12.80
C ILE A 144 -5.13 9.47 11.55
N MET A 145 -5.85 9.30 10.44
CA MET A 145 -5.29 8.78 9.18
C MET A 145 -4.16 9.68 8.65
N ALA A 146 -4.33 10.99 8.67
CA ALA A 146 -3.29 11.93 8.27
C ALA A 146 -2.04 11.83 9.17
N ALA A 147 -2.24 11.73 10.49
CA ALA A 147 -1.15 11.53 11.45
C ALA A 147 -0.42 10.20 11.25
N ILE A 148 -1.15 9.12 10.95
CA ILE A 148 -0.59 7.79 10.68
C ILE A 148 0.32 7.83 9.44
N TRP A 149 -0.13 8.39 8.34
CA TRP A 149 0.68 8.46 7.12
C TRP A 149 1.97 9.26 7.33
N SER A 150 1.88 10.41 7.97
CA SER A 150 3.06 11.24 8.26
C SER A 150 4.00 10.60 9.28
N GLY A 151 3.46 10.10 10.39
CA GLY A 151 4.24 9.49 11.46
C GLY A 151 4.86 8.16 11.06
N SER A 152 4.13 7.31 10.35
CA SER A 152 4.61 5.98 9.92
C SER A 152 5.85 6.10 9.05
N TRP A 153 5.91 7.06 8.15
CA TRP A 153 7.07 7.25 7.28
C TRP A 153 8.32 7.64 8.05
N PHE A 154 8.17 8.47 9.09
CA PHE A 154 9.29 8.82 9.97
C PHE A 154 9.84 7.58 10.70
N PHE A 155 8.98 6.83 11.37
CA PHE A 155 9.39 5.63 12.10
C PHE A 155 9.90 4.54 11.16
N SER A 156 9.25 4.30 10.04
CA SER A 156 9.67 3.31 9.04
C SER A 156 11.05 3.62 8.45
N SER A 157 11.39 4.89 8.25
CA SER A 157 12.71 5.28 7.76
C SER A 157 13.82 4.93 8.76
N GLN A 158 13.58 5.05 10.08
CA GLN A 158 14.52 4.63 11.10
C GLN A 158 14.68 3.10 11.13
N ILE A 159 13.57 2.37 11.00
CA ILE A 159 13.58 0.89 10.91
C ILE A 159 14.37 0.47 9.65
N PHE A 160 14.09 1.08 8.50
CA PHE A 160 14.81 0.81 7.27
C PHE A 160 16.33 1.03 7.43
N ARG A 161 16.71 2.17 7.99
CA ARG A 161 18.11 2.49 8.26
C ARG A 161 18.78 1.44 9.14
N PHE A 162 18.11 1.03 10.21
CA PHE A 162 18.61 -0.03 11.10
C PHE A 162 18.79 -1.35 10.35
N LEU A 163 17.78 -1.81 9.61
CA LEU A 163 17.87 -3.05 8.85
C LEU A 163 18.98 -3.02 7.79
N LYS A 164 19.20 -1.88 7.14
CA LYS A 164 20.30 -1.72 6.19
C LYS A 164 21.66 -1.70 6.87
N SER A 165 21.79 -1.13 8.08
CA SER A 165 23.04 -1.16 8.86
C SER A 165 23.42 -2.58 9.31
N GLU A 166 22.45 -3.46 9.52
CA GLU A 166 22.64 -4.90 9.75
C GLU A 166 22.97 -5.70 8.48
N GLY A 167 23.10 -5.02 7.34
CA GLY A 167 23.47 -5.65 6.07
C GLY A 167 22.36 -6.36 5.32
N LEU A 168 21.08 -6.16 5.70
CA LEU A 168 19.97 -6.81 5.00
C LEU A 168 19.86 -6.33 3.55
N PRO A 169 19.70 -7.24 2.58
CA PRO A 169 19.32 -6.91 1.20
C PRO A 169 17.99 -6.14 1.14
N TYR A 170 17.80 -5.33 0.10
CA TYR A 170 16.51 -4.66 -0.15
C TYR A 170 15.36 -5.66 -0.28
N ALA A 171 15.62 -6.81 -0.91
CA ALA A 171 14.63 -7.86 -1.08
C ALA A 171 13.98 -8.27 0.24
N TYR A 172 14.75 -8.51 1.29
CA TYR A 172 14.20 -8.92 2.59
C TYR A 172 13.37 -7.81 3.24
N ILE A 173 13.78 -6.55 3.13
CA ILE A 173 13.00 -5.42 3.64
C ILE A 173 11.68 -5.30 2.87
N PHE A 174 11.69 -5.47 1.54
CA PHE A 174 10.50 -5.44 0.72
C PHE A 174 9.59 -6.66 0.96
N TYR A 175 10.15 -7.82 1.31
CA TYR A 175 9.36 -8.97 1.77
C TYR A 175 8.66 -8.69 3.11
N ILE A 176 9.30 -7.98 4.03
CA ILE A 176 8.66 -7.51 5.27
C ILE A 176 7.48 -6.60 4.93
N THR A 177 7.66 -5.66 4.01
CA THR A 177 6.56 -4.81 3.52
C THR A 177 5.45 -5.64 2.88
N ALA A 178 5.79 -6.63 2.05
CA ALA A 178 4.81 -7.50 1.43
C ALA A 178 4.00 -8.30 2.47
N ALA A 179 4.65 -8.79 3.52
CA ALA A 179 3.98 -9.46 4.64
C ALA A 179 3.04 -8.51 5.41
N LEU A 180 3.47 -7.29 5.68
CA LEU A 180 2.63 -6.26 6.31
C LEU A 180 1.44 -5.90 5.42
N TYR A 181 1.64 -5.74 4.11
CA TYR A 181 0.56 -5.49 3.16
C TYR A 181 -0.43 -6.66 3.10
N ALA A 182 0.06 -7.90 3.03
CA ALA A 182 -0.80 -9.07 3.03
C ALA A 182 -1.65 -9.15 4.31
N PHE A 183 -1.07 -8.85 5.46
CA PHE A 183 -1.79 -8.78 6.72
C PHE A 183 -2.79 -7.61 6.73
N GLY A 184 -2.43 -6.44 6.23
CA GLY A 184 -3.32 -5.30 6.07
C GLY A 184 -4.50 -5.60 5.15
N VAL A 185 -4.26 -6.27 4.02
CA VAL A 185 -5.32 -6.74 3.10
C VAL A 185 -6.28 -7.71 3.80
N PHE A 186 -5.74 -8.65 4.57
CA PHE A 186 -6.56 -9.56 5.36
C PHE A 186 -7.42 -8.82 6.39
N MET A 187 -6.86 -7.83 7.08
CA MET A 187 -7.61 -6.99 8.02
C MET A 187 -8.71 -6.18 7.32
N TYR A 188 -8.45 -5.63 6.15
CA TYR A 188 -9.48 -4.98 5.34
C TYR A 188 -10.57 -5.95 4.90
N TYR A 189 -10.21 -7.17 4.54
CA TYR A 189 -11.20 -8.20 4.20
C TYR A 189 -12.14 -8.49 5.37
N LEU A 190 -11.61 -8.62 6.60
CA LEU A 190 -12.43 -8.78 7.81
C LEU A 190 -13.33 -7.55 8.05
N LEU A 191 -12.80 -6.35 7.87
CA LEU A 191 -13.58 -5.11 8.00
C LEU A 191 -14.74 -5.05 6.99
N ILE A 192 -14.51 -5.49 5.77
CA ILE A 192 -15.56 -5.55 4.74
C ILE A 192 -16.66 -6.53 5.13
N LEU A 193 -16.29 -7.70 5.66
CA LEU A 193 -17.27 -8.69 6.13
C LEU A 193 -18.13 -8.14 7.26
N ASP A 194 -17.53 -7.40 8.19
CA ASP A 194 -18.24 -6.74 9.30
C ASP A 194 -19.20 -5.67 8.78
N TYR A 195 -18.73 -4.82 7.87
CA TYR A 195 -19.53 -3.79 7.21
C TYR A 195 -20.72 -4.36 6.43
N GLU A 196 -20.53 -5.46 5.69
CA GLU A 196 -21.60 -6.10 4.93
C GLU A 196 -22.67 -6.76 5.83
N LYS A 197 -22.26 -7.25 7.01
CA LYS A 197 -23.21 -7.80 8.01
C LYS A 197 -24.11 -6.70 8.58
N GLU A 198 -23.52 -5.57 8.98
CA GLU A 198 -24.28 -4.44 9.52
C GLU A 198 -25.33 -3.92 8.53
N ARG A 199 -24.96 -3.83 7.25
CA ARG A 199 -25.91 -3.39 6.19
C ARG A 199 -27.06 -4.35 5.90
N LYS A 200 -26.91 -5.64 6.21
CA LYS A 200 -27.98 -6.64 6.04
C LYS A 200 -28.92 -6.73 7.23
N SER A 201 -28.54 -6.16 8.36
CA SER A 201 -29.33 -6.15 9.60
C SER A 201 -30.24 -4.92 9.74
N VAL A 202 -30.11 -3.95 8.84
CA VAL A 202 -30.93 -2.74 8.70
C VAL A 202 -31.86 -2.87 7.50
#